data_c9c63ecb97a8fd7c5f1beabd95823747
#
_entry.id   c9c63ecb97a8fd7c5f1beabd95823747
#
_cell.length_a   1.000
_cell.length_b   1.000
_cell.length_c   1.000
_cell.angle_alpha   90.00
_cell.angle_beta   90.00
_cell.angle_gamma   90.00
#
_symmetry.space_group_name_H-M   'P 1'
#
loop_
_entity.id
_entity.type
_entity.pdbx_description
1 polymer ?
#
loop_
_entity_poly.entity_id
_entity_poly.type
_entity_poly.pdbx_seq_one_letter_code
_entity_poly.pdbx_strand_id
1 'polypeptide(L)'
;MKAGLSQSTQLRQELKINPRLYQAMDLLYMPLLDLQQHLKQELLNNPFLDMVEPEEEEGEEEEETPEPEAATEQKDSTDEIDWEEILLDGFDTGGRREEHEEREYYEPVTVDTRDLSDHLADQIALLELTPRQQLLADEFIGNINEDGYLACPLDDLLVTVNDTIVKAAEAIERDSEDLPLYTSSEVDDMLRTVQTLDPPGVGARDLRECLMLQLREAGLEQSVPFRLVRDCFDELINHRWSEISKRFGISPVDVQRAADEIKKLDPKPGLVYSSASDNYIIPDLIVEKIDGRYHVFLNDANLPRLKLSRAYQEIARDKKKFEGENKEFISNKLNSANWMIQAIEQRRQTMLKVMNYIVDRQRDFFEKGVQYLKPLTLREVAEVINMHESTVSRVTNEKFVQTPRGVLPLKFFFSSGLSTTAGEDVSARGIKAQIEKLVGEEDPKHPLTDQAIVNILKEGGVQIARRTVAKYRDQLGVLSARMRKRV
;
A
#
# COMPACT_ATOMS: atom_id res chain seq x y z
N MET A 1 68.01 16.07 -34.80
CA MET A 1 66.84 15.75 -33.94
C MET A 1 65.55 15.99 -34.71
N LYS A 2 64.91 14.93 -35.13
CA LYS A 2 63.58 15.00 -35.81
C LYS A 2 62.50 14.67 -34.77
N ALA A 3 61.72 15.67 -34.40
CA ALA A 3 60.56 15.49 -33.51
C ALA A 3 59.39 14.92 -34.35
N GLY A 4 59.05 13.66 -34.09
CA GLY A 4 57.88 13.02 -34.71
C GLY A 4 56.64 13.38 -33.83
N LEU A 5 55.73 14.14 -34.41
CA LEU A 5 54.39 14.35 -33.86
C LEU A 5 53.56 13.07 -34.08
N SER A 6 53.27 12.33 -33.04
CA SER A 6 52.29 11.24 -33.08
C SER A 6 50.90 11.81 -32.73
N GLN A 7 50.06 11.86 -33.72
CA GLN A 7 48.62 12.23 -33.56
C GLN A 7 47.83 10.99 -33.10
N SER A 8 47.47 10.91 -31.85
CA SER A 8 46.54 9.85 -31.37
C SER A 8 45.13 10.37 -31.50
N THR A 9 44.38 9.84 -32.48
CA THR A 9 42.95 10.03 -32.58
C THR A 9 42.25 9.12 -31.57
N GLN A 10 41.81 9.67 -30.45
CA GLN A 10 40.89 8.99 -29.56
C GLN A 10 39.46 9.13 -30.13
N LEU A 11 38.93 8.05 -30.68
CA LEU A 11 37.51 7.91 -31.01
C LEU A 11 36.72 7.87 -29.68
N ARG A 12 36.19 9.00 -29.23
CA ARG A 12 35.16 9.05 -28.20
C ARG A 12 33.84 8.70 -28.86
N GLN A 13 33.35 7.47 -28.68
CA GLN A 13 31.94 7.13 -28.95
C GLN A 13 31.07 7.75 -27.86
N GLU A 14 30.51 8.92 -28.13
CA GLU A 14 29.41 9.45 -27.33
C GLU A 14 28.13 8.71 -27.74
N LEU A 15 27.66 7.81 -26.87
CA LEU A 15 26.33 7.23 -26.98
C LEU A 15 25.28 8.34 -26.81
N LYS A 16 24.86 8.98 -27.90
CA LYS A 16 23.67 9.84 -27.89
C LYS A 16 22.45 8.93 -27.78
N ILE A 17 22.03 8.67 -26.53
CA ILE A 17 20.82 7.92 -26.25
C ILE A 17 19.64 8.77 -26.68
N ASN A 18 18.74 8.16 -27.48
CA ASN A 18 17.56 8.86 -27.98
C ASN A 18 16.64 9.25 -26.79
N PRO A 19 16.33 10.55 -26.56
CA PRO A 19 15.50 10.98 -25.42
C PRO A 19 14.12 10.33 -25.42
N ARG A 20 13.56 9.94 -26.57
CA ARG A 20 12.30 9.21 -26.67
C ARG A 20 12.37 7.82 -26.03
N LEU A 21 13.53 7.17 -26.08
CA LEU A 21 13.70 5.86 -25.46
C LEU A 21 13.69 5.95 -23.92
N TYR A 22 14.24 7.04 -23.36
CA TYR A 22 14.11 7.33 -21.93
C TYR A 22 12.66 7.58 -21.54
N GLN A 23 11.93 8.40 -22.26
CA GLN A 23 10.53 8.65 -22.00
C GLN A 23 9.67 7.38 -22.05
N ALA A 24 9.92 6.48 -23.03
CA ALA A 24 9.24 5.18 -23.08
C ALA A 24 9.57 4.30 -21.86
N MET A 25 10.83 4.33 -21.41
CA MET A 25 11.24 3.61 -20.21
C MET A 25 10.61 4.18 -18.94
N ASP A 26 10.49 5.51 -18.85
CA ASP A 26 9.85 6.19 -17.70
C ASP A 26 8.35 5.87 -17.66
N LEU A 27 7.67 5.85 -18.80
CA LEU A 27 6.26 5.44 -18.89
C LEU A 27 6.03 3.99 -18.44
N LEU A 28 6.98 3.06 -18.70
CA LEU A 28 6.89 1.69 -18.22
C LEU A 28 7.00 1.60 -16.68
N TYR A 29 7.75 2.51 -16.08
CA TYR A 29 8.03 2.52 -14.65
C TYR A 29 6.96 3.24 -13.82
N MET A 30 6.35 4.30 -14.36
CA MET A 30 5.43 5.17 -13.61
C MET A 30 4.32 4.39 -12.88
N PRO A 31 4.03 4.72 -11.60
CA PRO A 31 2.84 4.28 -10.90
C PRO A 31 1.57 4.73 -11.65
N LEU A 32 0.43 4.08 -11.36
CA LEU A 32 -0.82 4.33 -12.08
C LEU A 32 -1.30 5.77 -11.93
N LEU A 33 -1.18 6.34 -10.73
CA LEU A 33 -1.59 7.72 -10.44
C LEU A 33 -0.73 8.75 -11.18
N ASP A 34 0.59 8.56 -11.17
CA ASP A 34 1.52 9.46 -11.87
C ASP A 34 1.32 9.38 -13.39
N LEU A 35 1.08 8.17 -13.91
CA LEU A 35 0.74 7.98 -15.32
C LEU A 35 -0.54 8.73 -15.70
N GLN A 36 -1.58 8.64 -14.87
CA GLN A 36 -2.84 9.36 -15.10
C GLN A 36 -2.63 10.88 -15.13
N GLN A 37 -1.83 11.41 -14.22
CA GLN A 37 -1.49 12.84 -14.20
C GLN A 37 -0.68 13.25 -15.45
N HIS A 38 0.30 12.44 -15.82
CA HIS A 38 1.12 12.65 -17.02
C HIS A 38 0.26 12.64 -18.29
N LEU A 39 -0.68 11.70 -18.41
CA LEU A 39 -1.60 11.62 -19.54
C LEU A 39 -2.53 12.84 -19.61
N LYS A 40 -3.05 13.30 -18.48
CA LYS A 40 -3.86 14.54 -18.43
C LYS A 40 -3.05 15.77 -18.88
N GLN A 41 -1.79 15.88 -18.50
CA GLN A 41 -0.91 16.96 -18.95
C GLN A 41 -0.63 16.89 -20.45
N GLU A 42 -0.37 15.70 -21.00
CA GLU A 42 -0.15 15.50 -22.41
C GLU A 42 -1.40 15.79 -23.26
N LEU A 43 -2.59 15.45 -22.76
CA LEU A 43 -3.87 15.83 -23.39
C LEU A 43 -4.03 17.35 -23.50
N LEU A 44 -3.64 18.11 -22.48
CA LEU A 44 -3.67 19.57 -22.51
C LEU A 44 -2.63 20.14 -23.49
N ASN A 45 -1.48 19.51 -23.63
CA ASN A 45 -0.36 19.97 -24.44
C ASN A 45 -0.46 19.57 -25.92
N ASN A 46 -1.22 18.52 -26.24
CA ASN A 46 -1.30 17.96 -27.58
C ASN A 46 -2.74 17.87 -28.10
N PRO A 47 -3.19 18.79 -28.96
CA PRO A 47 -4.56 18.81 -29.46
C PRO A 47 -4.92 17.63 -30.37
N PHE A 48 -3.95 16.80 -30.77
CA PHE A 48 -4.17 15.62 -31.58
C PHE A 48 -4.58 14.37 -30.77
N LEU A 49 -4.46 14.44 -29.43
CA LEU A 49 -4.93 13.41 -28.52
C LEU A 49 -6.34 13.74 -28.05
N ASP A 50 -7.20 12.73 -28.05
CA ASP A 50 -8.56 12.82 -27.54
C ASP A 50 -8.82 11.66 -26.57
N MET A 51 -9.77 11.86 -25.65
CA MET A 51 -10.20 10.78 -24.74
C MET A 51 -11.38 10.05 -25.35
N VAL A 52 -11.39 8.74 -25.24
CA VAL A 52 -12.55 7.92 -25.58
C VAL A 52 -13.48 7.90 -24.39
N GLU A 53 -14.68 8.41 -24.57
CA GLU A 53 -15.75 8.20 -23.60
C GLU A 53 -16.28 6.77 -23.74
N PRO A 54 -16.56 6.07 -22.63
CA PRO A 54 -16.96 4.66 -22.67
C PRO A 54 -18.27 4.39 -23.41
N GLU A 55 -19.06 5.40 -23.72
CA GLU A 55 -20.35 5.28 -24.43
C GLU A 55 -20.19 5.13 -25.95
N GLU A 56 -19.01 5.42 -26.54
CA GLU A 56 -18.80 5.33 -27.98
C GLU A 56 -18.42 3.91 -28.47
N GLU A 57 -18.06 2.98 -27.60
CA GLU A 57 -17.64 1.62 -28.01
C GLU A 57 -18.80 0.66 -28.28
N GLU A 58 -19.99 0.89 -27.73
CA GLU A 58 -21.15 -0.01 -27.96
C GLU A 58 -21.82 0.17 -29.35
N GLY A 59 -21.41 1.22 -30.11
CA GLY A 59 -22.01 1.54 -31.41
C GLY A 59 -21.20 1.11 -32.67
N GLU A 60 -19.95 0.67 -32.51
CA GLU A 60 -19.08 0.43 -33.68
C GLU A 60 -18.88 -1.07 -34.07
N GLU A 61 -19.47 -2.06 -33.36
CA GLU A 61 -19.29 -3.48 -33.68
C GLU A 61 -20.33 -4.11 -34.62
N GLU A 62 -21.33 -3.37 -35.14
CA GLU A 62 -22.29 -3.90 -36.09
C GLU A 62 -22.40 -3.08 -37.38
N GLU A 63 -21.39 -3.11 -38.23
CA GLU A 63 -21.55 -2.93 -39.68
C GLU A 63 -20.60 -3.85 -40.45
N GLU A 64 -20.90 -5.16 -40.43
CA GLU A 64 -20.49 -6.04 -41.52
C GLU A 64 -21.39 -5.77 -42.74
N THR A 65 -20.82 -5.18 -43.75
CA THR A 65 -21.39 -4.95 -45.05
C THR A 65 -21.72 -6.26 -45.76
N PRO A 66 -22.93 -6.44 -46.32
CA PRO A 66 -23.13 -7.42 -47.40
C PRO A 66 -22.77 -6.77 -48.73
N GLU A 67 -22.04 -7.52 -49.57
CA GLU A 67 -21.67 -7.21 -50.92
C GLU A 67 -22.86 -6.88 -51.84
N PRO A 68 -22.70 -6.03 -52.87
CA PRO A 68 -23.78 -5.65 -53.75
C PRO A 68 -23.87 -6.61 -54.96
N GLU A 69 -25.01 -7.23 -55.15
CA GLU A 69 -25.43 -7.71 -56.48
C GLU A 69 -26.11 -6.62 -57.29
N ALA A 70 -25.71 -6.58 -58.53
CA ALA A 70 -26.05 -5.60 -59.51
C ALA A 70 -27.54 -5.63 -59.94
N ALA A 71 -28.10 -4.51 -60.28
CA ALA A 71 -28.65 -4.12 -61.59
C ALA A 71 -29.63 -2.95 -61.59
N THR A 72 -29.28 -1.95 -62.36
CA THR A 72 -30.10 -1.13 -63.28
C THR A 72 -31.36 -0.38 -62.82
N GLU A 73 -31.29 0.89 -63.07
CA GLU A 73 -32.12 1.77 -63.87
C GLU A 73 -32.50 3.12 -63.23
N GLN A 74 -32.22 4.10 -63.97
CA GLN A 74 -32.47 5.53 -63.84
C GLN A 74 -33.91 5.87 -63.51
N LYS A 75 -34.09 6.91 -62.66
CA LYS A 75 -35.01 8.02 -62.94
C LYS A 75 -34.66 9.27 -62.11
N ASP A 76 -34.40 10.32 -62.86
CA ASP A 76 -34.43 11.70 -62.38
C ASP A 76 -35.77 12.04 -61.70
N SER A 77 -35.74 12.62 -60.50
CA SER A 77 -36.71 13.58 -60.06
C SER A 77 -36.06 14.49 -59.01
N THR A 78 -35.84 15.71 -59.42
CA THR A 78 -35.59 16.87 -58.59
C THR A 78 -36.81 17.10 -57.69
N ASP A 79 -36.77 16.64 -56.47
CA ASP A 79 -37.69 17.07 -55.41
C ASP A 79 -36.98 18.16 -54.59
N GLU A 80 -37.39 19.41 -54.84
CA GLU A 80 -37.12 20.53 -53.97
C GLU A 80 -37.74 20.23 -52.60
N ILE A 81 -36.91 20.17 -51.59
CA ILE A 81 -37.35 20.02 -50.20
C ILE A 81 -38.03 21.32 -49.79
N ASP A 82 -39.36 21.26 -49.61
CA ASP A 82 -40.17 22.38 -49.16
C ASP A 82 -39.96 22.61 -47.64
N TRP A 83 -39.11 23.56 -47.36
CA TRP A 83 -38.76 23.95 -45.98
C TRP A 83 -39.92 24.63 -45.23
N GLU A 84 -40.99 25.05 -45.91
CA GLU A 84 -42.15 25.63 -45.27
C GLU A 84 -43.05 24.59 -44.62
N GLU A 85 -43.15 23.36 -45.16
CA GLU A 85 -43.93 22.27 -44.59
C GLU A 85 -43.29 21.70 -43.31
N ILE A 86 -41.94 21.70 -43.22
CA ILE A 86 -41.20 21.27 -42.05
C ILE A 86 -41.29 22.26 -40.88
N LEU A 87 -41.49 23.55 -41.18
CA LEU A 87 -41.62 24.61 -40.17
C LEU A 87 -43.03 24.77 -39.60
N LEU A 88 -44.05 24.25 -40.27
CA LEU A 88 -45.45 24.36 -39.86
C LEU A 88 -45.99 23.14 -39.15
N ASP A 89 -45.34 21.99 -39.27
CA ASP A 89 -45.69 20.80 -38.48
C ASP A 89 -45.04 20.95 -37.09
N GLY A 90 -45.89 21.43 -36.16
CA GLY A 90 -45.46 21.72 -34.80
C GLY A 90 -44.80 20.49 -34.17
N PHE A 91 -43.73 20.71 -33.49
CA PHE A 91 -43.04 19.79 -32.63
C PHE A 91 -44.02 19.10 -31.67
N ASP A 92 -44.65 18.03 -32.11
CA ASP A 92 -45.31 17.09 -31.21
C ASP A 92 -44.22 16.15 -30.64
N THR A 93 -43.63 16.60 -29.53
CA THR A 93 -42.68 15.83 -28.76
C THR A 93 -43.47 14.72 -28.01
N GLY A 94 -44.00 13.76 -28.76
CA GLY A 94 -44.44 12.50 -28.24
C GLY A 94 -43.30 11.57 -27.85
N GLY A 95 -42.25 12.13 -27.31
CA GLY A 95 -41.15 11.39 -26.68
C GLY A 95 -41.67 10.77 -25.38
N ARG A 96 -41.74 9.45 -25.36
CA ARG A 96 -41.80 8.64 -24.14
C ARG A 96 -40.84 9.27 -23.15
N ARG A 97 -41.33 9.85 -22.07
CA ARG A 97 -40.51 10.18 -20.90
C ARG A 97 -39.91 8.86 -20.45
N GLU A 98 -38.66 8.62 -20.73
CA GLU A 98 -37.86 7.69 -19.96
C GLU A 98 -37.98 8.17 -18.51
N GLU A 99 -38.58 7.34 -17.67
CA GLU A 99 -38.50 7.51 -16.23
C GLU A 99 -36.99 7.58 -15.93
N HIS A 100 -36.50 8.77 -15.65
CA HIS A 100 -35.22 8.92 -15.01
C HIS A 100 -35.35 8.11 -13.71
N GLU A 101 -34.72 6.92 -13.67
CA GLU A 101 -34.38 6.27 -12.43
C GLU A 101 -33.71 7.36 -11.58
N GLU A 102 -34.40 7.74 -10.51
CA GLU A 102 -33.81 8.62 -9.50
C GLU A 102 -32.52 7.95 -9.06
N ARG A 103 -31.39 8.37 -9.64
CA ARG A 103 -30.09 7.99 -9.11
C ARG A 103 -30.10 8.48 -7.68
N GLU A 104 -30.26 7.56 -6.74
CA GLU A 104 -30.08 7.82 -5.32
C GLU A 104 -28.73 8.55 -5.20
N TYR A 105 -28.79 9.82 -4.96
CA TYR A 105 -27.63 10.64 -4.70
C TYR A 105 -27.10 10.18 -3.36
N TYR A 106 -26.15 9.24 -3.37
CA TYR A 106 -25.40 8.89 -2.19
C TYR A 106 -24.63 10.14 -1.77
N GLU A 107 -25.23 10.91 -0.86
CA GLU A 107 -24.43 11.92 -0.15
C GLU A 107 -23.28 11.16 0.53
N PRO A 108 -22.03 11.54 0.25
CA PRO A 108 -20.91 10.94 0.95
C PRO A 108 -21.12 11.25 2.44
N VAL A 109 -21.54 10.25 3.20
CA VAL A 109 -21.58 10.34 4.65
C VAL A 109 -20.12 10.49 5.06
N THR A 110 -19.74 11.71 5.47
CA THR A 110 -18.46 11.92 6.13
C THR A 110 -18.49 11.09 7.39
N VAL A 111 -17.78 9.99 7.37
CA VAL A 111 -17.54 9.20 8.58
C VAL A 111 -16.62 10.07 9.42
N ASP A 112 -17.17 10.68 10.49
CA ASP A 112 -16.36 11.34 11.50
C ASP A 112 -15.45 10.28 12.13
N THR A 113 -14.24 10.21 11.66
CA THR A 113 -13.19 9.39 12.28
C THR A 113 -12.75 10.12 13.55
N ARG A 114 -13.30 9.72 14.70
CA ARG A 114 -12.86 10.24 15.99
C ARG A 114 -11.51 9.64 16.32
N ASP A 115 -10.53 10.49 16.47
CA ASP A 115 -9.19 10.09 16.90
C ASP A 115 -9.13 9.94 18.43
N LEU A 116 -8.06 9.27 18.92
CA LEU A 116 -7.84 9.12 20.36
C LEU A 116 -7.85 10.48 21.09
N SER A 117 -7.24 11.51 20.50
CA SER A 117 -7.18 12.86 21.04
C SER A 117 -8.58 13.47 21.25
N ASP A 118 -9.47 13.32 20.27
CA ASP A 118 -10.84 13.81 20.36
C ASP A 118 -11.63 13.09 21.46
N HIS A 119 -11.46 11.76 21.53
CA HIS A 119 -12.12 10.95 22.56
C HIS A 119 -11.66 11.33 24.00
N LEU A 120 -10.35 11.58 24.18
CA LEU A 120 -9.82 12.02 25.47
C LEU A 120 -10.26 13.45 25.82
N ALA A 121 -10.34 14.36 24.84
CA ALA A 121 -10.82 15.71 25.02
C ALA A 121 -12.29 15.72 25.44
N ASP A 122 -13.14 14.88 24.82
CA ASP A 122 -14.54 14.72 25.22
C ASP A 122 -14.67 14.26 26.69
N GLN A 123 -13.84 13.31 27.11
CA GLN A 123 -13.84 12.82 28.49
C GLN A 123 -13.39 13.90 29.49
N ILE A 124 -12.34 14.66 29.14
CA ILE A 124 -11.85 15.77 29.99
C ILE A 124 -12.90 16.85 30.10
N ALA A 125 -13.65 17.16 29.05
CA ALA A 125 -14.73 18.13 29.08
C ALA A 125 -15.88 17.73 30.05
N LEU A 126 -16.05 16.41 30.31
CA LEU A 126 -17.01 15.90 31.27
C LEU A 126 -16.53 15.97 32.73
N LEU A 127 -15.23 16.15 32.94
CA LEU A 127 -14.67 16.30 34.30
C LEU A 127 -14.82 17.75 34.78
N GLU A 128 -15.16 17.93 36.05
CA GLU A 128 -15.23 19.25 36.68
C GLU A 128 -13.81 19.79 36.96
N LEU A 129 -13.09 20.22 35.94
CA LEU A 129 -11.75 20.79 36.03
C LEU A 129 -11.79 22.32 36.07
N THR A 130 -10.83 22.90 36.77
CA THR A 130 -10.62 24.36 36.71
C THR A 130 -10.07 24.73 35.32
N PRO A 131 -10.31 25.97 34.81
CA PRO A 131 -9.79 26.40 33.51
C PRO A 131 -8.28 26.21 33.36
N ARG A 132 -7.52 26.34 34.45
CA ARG A 132 -6.08 26.12 34.50
C ARG A 132 -5.73 24.64 34.31
N GLN A 133 -6.47 23.74 34.95
CA GLN A 133 -6.28 22.29 34.78
C GLN A 133 -6.69 21.83 33.40
N GLN A 134 -7.68 22.45 32.80
CA GLN A 134 -8.14 22.14 31.47
C GLN A 134 -7.07 22.46 30.42
N LEU A 135 -6.41 23.62 30.51
CA LEU A 135 -5.27 23.95 29.64
C LEU A 135 -4.12 22.94 29.76
N LEU A 136 -3.83 22.51 30.99
CA LEU A 136 -2.79 21.51 31.22
C LEU A 136 -3.19 20.13 30.66
N ALA A 137 -4.46 19.77 30.77
CA ALA A 137 -4.99 18.51 30.20
C ALA A 137 -4.93 18.49 28.67
N ASP A 138 -5.29 19.59 28.02
CA ASP A 138 -5.21 19.74 26.55
C ASP A 138 -3.77 19.57 26.06
N GLU A 139 -2.79 20.11 26.79
CA GLU A 139 -1.37 19.93 26.46
C GLU A 139 -0.92 18.48 26.66
N PHE A 140 -1.42 17.77 27.67
CA PHE A 140 -1.16 16.35 27.84
C PHE A 140 -1.72 15.54 26.68
N ILE A 141 -2.95 15.81 26.24
CA ILE A 141 -3.58 15.13 25.11
C ILE A 141 -2.77 15.34 23.84
N GLY A 142 -2.31 16.58 23.58
CA GLY A 142 -1.48 16.91 22.42
C GLY A 142 -0.13 16.18 22.40
N ASN A 143 0.35 15.72 23.56
CA ASN A 143 1.60 14.97 23.71
C ASN A 143 1.41 13.46 23.86
N ILE A 144 0.20 12.92 23.67
CA ILE A 144 -0.06 11.48 23.63
C ILE A 144 0.05 10.99 22.18
N ASN A 145 0.81 9.92 21.96
CA ASN A 145 0.96 9.28 20.65
C ASN A 145 -0.29 8.46 20.28
N GLU A 146 -0.42 8.10 19.01
CA GLU A 146 -1.48 7.20 18.52
C GLU A 146 -1.52 5.85 19.26
N ASP A 147 -0.41 5.39 19.80
CA ASP A 147 -0.32 4.17 20.62
C ASP A 147 -0.89 4.34 22.04
N GLY A 148 -1.14 5.59 22.50
CA GLY A 148 -1.63 5.93 23.84
C GLY A 148 -0.54 6.24 24.85
N TYR A 149 0.73 6.33 24.45
CA TYR A 149 1.86 6.67 25.32
C TYR A 149 2.17 8.16 25.30
N LEU A 150 2.69 8.65 26.44
CA LEU A 150 3.22 10.01 26.52
C LEU A 150 4.51 10.12 25.70
N ALA A 151 4.54 11.03 24.73
CA ALA A 151 5.67 11.20 23.80
C ALA A 151 6.89 11.86 24.45
N CYS A 152 6.70 12.71 25.45
CA CYS A 152 7.75 13.50 26.08
C CYS A 152 7.84 13.27 27.58
N PRO A 153 9.04 13.45 28.17
CA PRO A 153 9.22 13.44 29.62
C PRO A 153 8.41 14.58 30.29
N LEU A 154 7.98 14.36 31.52
CA LEU A 154 7.18 15.36 32.28
C LEU A 154 7.93 16.68 32.49
N ASP A 155 9.25 16.64 32.66
CA ASP A 155 10.08 17.83 32.81
C ASP A 155 10.06 18.72 31.57
N ASP A 156 10.11 18.11 30.37
CA ASP A 156 10.07 18.84 29.10
C ASP A 156 8.66 19.42 28.87
N LEU A 157 7.61 18.68 29.23
CA LEU A 157 6.23 19.13 29.16
C LEU A 157 6.02 20.33 30.10
N LEU A 158 6.54 20.30 31.33
CA LEU A 158 6.49 21.42 32.27
C LEU A 158 7.14 22.69 31.69
N VAL A 159 8.31 22.55 31.04
CA VAL A 159 8.99 23.69 30.40
C VAL A 159 8.15 24.23 29.25
N THR A 160 7.64 23.34 28.37
CA THR A 160 6.83 23.74 27.21
C THR A 160 5.56 24.50 27.63
N VAL A 161 4.84 24.00 28.62
CA VAL A 161 3.61 24.64 29.12
C VAL A 161 3.90 26.00 29.75
N ASN A 162 4.97 26.12 30.55
CA ASN A 162 5.35 27.39 31.14
C ASN A 162 5.85 28.40 30.07
N ASP A 163 6.56 27.96 29.05
CA ASP A 163 6.99 28.81 27.92
C ASP A 163 5.77 29.31 27.10
N THR A 164 4.75 28.47 26.90
CA THR A 164 3.51 28.89 26.22
C THR A 164 2.77 29.96 27.00
N ILE A 165 2.71 29.86 28.33
CA ILE A 165 2.11 30.88 29.20
C ILE A 165 2.90 32.19 29.12
N VAL A 166 4.22 32.14 29.19
CA VAL A 166 5.09 33.33 29.09
C VAL A 166 4.88 34.03 27.74
N LYS A 167 4.90 33.28 26.63
CA LYS A 167 4.64 33.83 25.29
C LYS A 167 3.24 34.44 25.16
N ALA A 168 2.23 33.80 25.75
CA ALA A 168 0.86 34.32 25.76
C ALA A 168 0.75 35.60 26.58
N ALA A 169 1.48 35.69 27.67
CA ALA A 169 1.50 36.92 28.55
C ALA A 169 2.23 38.07 27.86
N GLU A 170 3.35 37.80 27.18
CA GLU A 170 4.07 38.78 26.36
C GLU A 170 3.18 39.36 25.26
N ALA A 171 2.37 38.49 24.59
CA ALA A 171 1.42 38.93 23.56
C ALA A 171 0.30 39.83 24.07
N ILE A 172 0.00 39.78 25.39
CA ILE A 172 -1.04 40.61 26.07
C ILE A 172 -0.41 41.81 26.80
N GLU A 173 0.90 42.05 26.67
CA GLU A 173 1.64 43.11 27.35
C GLU A 173 1.52 43.06 28.91
N ARG A 174 1.45 41.87 29.49
CA ARG A 174 1.48 41.68 30.96
C ARG A 174 2.89 41.37 31.43
N ASP A 175 3.26 41.95 32.57
CA ASP A 175 4.55 41.66 33.19
C ASP A 175 4.70 40.19 33.56
N SER A 176 5.82 39.59 33.19
CA SER A 176 6.13 38.16 33.34
C SER A 176 6.41 37.75 34.79
N GLU A 177 6.61 38.70 35.71
CA GLU A 177 6.98 38.41 37.10
C GLU A 177 5.81 37.90 37.98
N ASP A 178 4.54 38.17 37.62
CA ASP A 178 3.36 37.76 38.37
C ASP A 178 2.54 36.61 37.73
N LEU A 179 3.14 35.85 36.82
CA LEU A 179 2.44 34.77 36.14
C LEU A 179 2.38 33.51 37.03
N PRO A 180 1.21 32.88 37.15
CA PRO A 180 1.07 31.61 37.87
C PRO A 180 1.62 30.47 37.03
N LEU A 181 2.94 30.22 37.08
CA LEU A 181 3.58 29.08 36.42
C LEU A 181 3.13 27.76 37.05
N TYR A 182 3.10 26.69 36.24
CA TYR A 182 2.80 25.35 36.74
C TYR A 182 3.98 24.77 37.52
N THR A 183 3.63 24.01 38.54
CA THR A 183 4.57 23.27 39.39
C THR A 183 4.61 21.79 38.98
N SER A 184 5.72 21.09 39.26
CA SER A 184 5.84 19.66 38.99
C SER A 184 4.74 18.84 39.67
N SER A 185 4.27 19.25 40.87
CA SER A 185 3.17 18.56 41.57
C SER A 185 1.84 18.65 40.80
N GLU A 186 1.53 19.82 40.19
CA GLU A 186 0.31 19.99 39.40
C GLU A 186 0.34 19.13 38.13
N VAL A 187 1.52 19.00 37.52
CA VAL A 187 1.73 18.14 36.34
C VAL A 187 1.58 16.66 36.70
N ASP A 188 2.15 16.21 37.84
CA ASP A 188 1.99 14.86 38.35
C ASP A 188 0.54 14.49 38.69
N ASP A 189 -0.19 15.43 39.31
CA ASP A 189 -1.60 15.24 39.64
C ASP A 189 -2.48 15.19 38.41
N MET A 190 -2.18 16.03 37.39
CA MET A 190 -2.88 15.98 36.12
C MET A 190 -2.58 14.67 35.36
N LEU A 191 -1.33 14.21 35.36
CA LEU A 191 -0.98 12.90 34.75
C LEU A 191 -1.82 11.79 35.39
N ARG A 192 -1.98 11.77 36.73
CA ARG A 192 -2.84 10.78 37.37
C ARG A 192 -4.28 10.87 36.91
N THR A 193 -4.79 12.07 36.70
CA THR A 193 -6.15 12.29 36.18
C THR A 193 -6.27 11.76 34.77
N VAL A 194 -5.30 12.05 33.87
CA VAL A 194 -5.27 11.53 32.49
C VAL A 194 -5.17 10.00 32.47
N GLN A 195 -4.41 9.41 33.40
CA GLN A 195 -4.27 7.95 33.52
C GLN A 195 -5.55 7.23 34.00
N THR A 196 -6.58 7.96 34.47
CA THR A 196 -7.89 7.37 34.78
C THR A 196 -8.89 7.42 33.64
N LEU A 197 -8.51 7.97 32.48
CA LEU A 197 -9.36 8.06 31.31
C LEU A 197 -9.43 6.73 30.56
N ASP A 198 -10.48 6.55 29.75
CA ASP A 198 -10.64 5.42 28.82
C ASP A 198 -9.97 5.74 27.48
N PRO A 199 -9.14 4.85 26.91
CA PRO A 199 -8.89 3.46 27.30
C PRO A 199 -7.83 3.29 28.41
N PRO A 200 -7.98 2.21 29.20
CA PRO A 200 -7.09 1.96 30.32
C PRO A 200 -5.63 1.83 29.89
N GLY A 201 -4.76 2.57 30.61
CA GLY A 201 -3.33 2.58 30.30
C GLY A 201 -2.87 3.74 29.41
N VAL A 202 -3.78 4.65 29.02
CA VAL A 202 -3.42 5.90 28.33
C VAL A 202 -2.60 6.81 29.23
N GLY A 203 -1.71 7.64 28.64
CA GLY A 203 -0.83 8.53 29.37
C GLY A 203 0.31 7.83 30.11
N ALA A 204 0.55 6.56 29.83
CA ALA A 204 1.70 5.83 30.38
C ALA A 204 3.00 6.30 29.71
N ARG A 205 4.08 6.34 30.49
CA ARG A 205 5.43 6.69 30.00
C ARG A 205 6.12 5.51 29.32
N ASP A 206 5.88 4.30 29.85
CA ASP A 206 6.48 3.05 29.41
C ASP A 206 5.44 1.91 29.36
N LEU A 207 5.76 0.85 28.60
CA LEU A 207 4.94 -0.36 28.56
C LEU A 207 4.65 -0.94 29.95
N ARG A 208 5.65 -0.91 30.85
CA ARG A 208 5.52 -1.38 32.21
C ARG A 208 4.44 -0.61 32.99
N GLU A 209 4.43 0.72 32.88
CA GLU A 209 3.44 1.57 33.51
C GLU A 209 2.04 1.33 32.91
N CYS A 210 1.93 1.22 31.58
CA CYS A 210 0.69 0.89 30.89
C CYS A 210 0.04 -0.39 31.40
N LEU A 211 0.80 -1.46 31.51
CA LEU A 211 0.31 -2.76 32.03
C LEU A 211 -0.07 -2.66 33.52
N MET A 212 0.67 -1.87 34.31
CA MET A 212 0.31 -1.66 35.72
C MET A 212 -0.99 -0.87 35.88
N LEU A 213 -1.24 0.13 35.01
CA LEU A 213 -2.49 0.91 35.03
C LEU A 213 -3.68 0.01 34.67
N GLN A 214 -3.57 -0.79 33.61
CA GLN A 214 -4.62 -1.74 33.22
C GLN A 214 -4.92 -2.77 34.33
N LEU A 215 -3.90 -3.30 34.97
CA LEU A 215 -4.09 -4.23 36.09
C LEU A 215 -4.71 -3.56 37.32
N ARG A 216 -4.42 -2.27 37.56
CA ARG A 216 -5.00 -1.49 38.62
C ARG A 216 -6.49 -1.26 38.40
N GLU A 217 -6.86 -0.88 37.17
CA GLU A 217 -8.26 -0.69 36.80
C GLU A 217 -9.07 -1.98 36.85
N ALA A 218 -8.46 -3.11 36.47
CA ALA A 218 -9.04 -4.45 36.64
C ALA A 218 -9.18 -4.88 38.13
N GLY A 219 -8.74 -4.06 39.09
CA GLY A 219 -8.79 -4.38 40.50
C GLY A 219 -7.77 -5.42 40.96
N LEU A 220 -6.75 -5.71 40.14
CA LEU A 220 -5.77 -6.78 40.36
C LEU A 220 -4.45 -6.27 41.00
N GLU A 221 -4.46 -5.18 41.73
CA GLU A 221 -3.25 -4.59 42.33
C GLU A 221 -2.47 -5.54 43.26
N GLN A 222 -3.17 -6.42 43.97
CA GLN A 222 -2.52 -7.39 44.89
C GLN A 222 -2.21 -8.73 44.23
N SER A 223 -2.52 -8.87 42.96
CA SER A 223 -2.33 -10.12 42.22
C SER A 223 -0.86 -10.39 41.89
N VAL A 224 -0.58 -11.65 41.58
CA VAL A 224 0.77 -12.07 41.13
C VAL A 224 1.18 -11.35 39.86
N PRO A 225 0.35 -11.24 38.81
CA PRO A 225 0.66 -10.47 37.62
C PRO A 225 1.17 -9.04 37.90
N PHE A 226 0.49 -8.29 38.76
CA PHE A 226 0.88 -6.91 39.09
C PHE A 226 2.28 -6.85 39.73
N ARG A 227 2.58 -7.77 40.68
CA ARG A 227 3.90 -7.85 41.30
C ARG A 227 5.00 -8.26 40.31
N LEU A 228 4.68 -9.13 39.35
CA LEU A 228 5.63 -9.55 38.30
C LEU A 228 5.97 -8.36 37.37
N VAL A 229 4.99 -7.59 36.92
CA VAL A 229 5.21 -6.41 36.09
C VAL A 229 5.99 -5.34 36.87
N ARG A 230 5.67 -5.14 38.15
CA ARG A 230 6.33 -4.14 39.00
C ARG A 230 7.78 -4.45 39.32
N ASP A 231 8.11 -5.71 39.66
CA ASP A 231 9.39 -6.05 40.29
C ASP A 231 10.34 -6.88 39.40
N CYS A 232 9.81 -7.57 38.37
CA CYS A 232 10.56 -8.51 37.53
C CYS A 232 10.22 -8.40 36.04
N PHE A 233 10.05 -7.18 35.55
CA PHE A 233 9.64 -6.96 34.15
C PHE A 233 10.67 -7.48 33.15
N ASP A 234 11.97 -7.24 33.38
CA ASP A 234 13.06 -7.67 32.51
C ASP A 234 13.20 -9.21 32.46
N GLU A 235 13.04 -9.85 33.60
CA GLU A 235 13.06 -11.31 33.71
C GLU A 235 11.83 -11.94 33.02
N LEU A 236 10.68 -11.24 33.07
CA LEU A 236 9.44 -11.63 32.43
C LEU A 236 9.58 -11.61 30.91
N ILE A 237 10.11 -10.52 30.34
CA ILE A 237 10.39 -10.38 28.90
C ILE A 237 11.34 -11.46 28.41
N ASN A 238 12.37 -11.78 29.20
CA ASN A 238 13.36 -12.78 28.85
C ASN A 238 12.92 -14.23 29.13
N HIS A 239 11.66 -14.45 29.55
CA HIS A 239 11.09 -15.77 29.90
C HIS A 239 11.92 -16.56 30.93
N ARG A 240 12.49 -15.87 31.94
CA ARG A 240 13.33 -16.51 33.00
C ARG A 240 12.47 -17.00 34.16
N TRP A 241 11.55 -17.94 33.89
CA TRP A 241 10.56 -18.43 34.84
C TRP A 241 11.19 -18.98 36.13
N SER A 242 12.33 -19.68 36.02
CA SER A 242 13.03 -20.25 37.18
C SER A 242 13.66 -19.20 38.11
N GLU A 243 14.08 -18.06 37.60
CA GLU A 243 14.61 -16.96 38.42
C GLU A 243 13.46 -16.22 39.14
N ILE A 244 12.38 -15.95 38.43
CA ILE A 244 11.17 -15.35 38.99
C ILE A 244 10.57 -16.25 40.07
N SER A 245 10.47 -17.58 39.83
CA SER A 245 10.00 -18.60 40.79
C SER A 245 10.80 -18.57 42.09
N LYS A 246 12.12 -18.49 42.00
CA LYS A 246 13.02 -18.41 43.17
C LYS A 246 12.84 -17.10 43.95
N ARG A 247 12.65 -15.97 43.24
CA ARG A 247 12.54 -14.66 43.87
C ARG A 247 11.23 -14.47 44.64
N PHE A 248 10.12 -14.99 44.09
CA PHE A 248 8.80 -14.89 44.70
C PHE A 248 8.36 -16.10 45.51
N GLY A 249 9.12 -17.22 45.46
CA GLY A 249 8.74 -18.46 46.13
C GLY A 249 7.48 -19.13 45.57
N ILE A 250 7.15 -18.86 44.29
CA ILE A 250 5.94 -19.32 43.60
C ILE A 250 6.33 -20.42 42.62
N SER A 251 5.41 -21.36 42.34
CA SER A 251 5.70 -22.42 41.35
C SER A 251 5.92 -21.87 39.97
N PRO A 252 6.79 -22.44 39.13
CA PRO A 252 6.98 -21.96 37.73
C PRO A 252 5.68 -21.99 36.90
N VAL A 253 4.76 -22.90 37.20
CA VAL A 253 3.46 -23.03 36.57
C VAL A 253 2.57 -21.81 36.88
N ASP A 254 2.58 -21.35 38.14
CA ASP A 254 1.78 -20.18 38.53
C ASP A 254 2.37 -18.90 37.98
N VAL A 255 3.70 -18.80 37.85
CA VAL A 255 4.36 -17.67 37.15
C VAL A 255 3.93 -17.66 35.70
N GLN A 256 3.84 -18.80 35.04
CA GLN A 256 3.40 -18.88 33.66
C GLN A 256 1.92 -18.50 33.48
N ARG A 257 1.04 -18.93 34.41
CA ARG A 257 -0.36 -18.50 34.40
C ARG A 257 -0.49 -16.98 34.54
N ALA A 258 0.29 -16.41 35.45
CA ALA A 258 0.31 -14.97 35.62
C ALA A 258 0.83 -14.23 34.35
N ALA A 259 1.82 -14.81 33.67
CA ALA A 259 2.27 -14.26 32.37
C ALA A 259 1.22 -14.41 31.26
N ASP A 260 0.45 -15.51 31.25
CA ASP A 260 -0.66 -15.71 30.30
C ASP A 260 -1.82 -14.72 30.58
N GLU A 261 -2.01 -14.24 31.83
CA GLU A 261 -2.94 -13.17 32.18
C GLU A 261 -2.44 -11.80 31.66
N ILE A 262 -1.15 -11.51 31.86
CA ILE A 262 -0.53 -10.28 31.34
C ILE A 262 -0.61 -10.22 29.81
N LYS A 263 -0.48 -11.36 29.13
CA LYS A 263 -0.59 -11.45 27.66
C LYS A 263 -1.96 -11.02 27.10
N LYS A 264 -3.00 -11.04 27.91
CA LYS A 264 -4.36 -10.60 27.51
C LYS A 264 -4.54 -9.10 27.53
N LEU A 265 -3.61 -8.37 28.17
CA LEU A 265 -3.63 -6.93 28.26
C LEU A 265 -3.16 -6.29 26.94
N ASP A 266 -3.64 -5.10 26.66
CA ASP A 266 -3.32 -4.39 25.44
C ASP A 266 -2.06 -3.53 25.60
N PRO A 267 -0.97 -3.87 24.87
CA PRO A 267 0.26 -3.07 24.94
C PRO A 267 0.13 -1.68 24.29
N LYS A 268 -0.89 -1.44 23.47
CA LYS A 268 -1.12 -0.20 22.73
C LYS A 268 -2.59 0.18 22.80
N PRO A 269 -3.04 0.75 23.90
CA PRO A 269 -4.46 1.03 24.11
C PRO A 269 -5.03 2.07 23.12
N GLY A 270 -4.20 2.98 22.61
CA GLY A 270 -4.64 4.00 21.66
C GLY A 270 -5.08 3.47 20.31
N LEU A 271 -4.59 2.29 19.88
CA LEU A 271 -4.95 1.73 18.58
C LEU A 271 -6.44 1.39 18.41
N VAL A 272 -7.18 1.27 19.51
CA VAL A 272 -8.64 1.04 19.46
C VAL A 272 -9.36 2.22 18.78
N TYR A 273 -8.84 3.44 18.97
CA TYR A 273 -9.39 4.68 18.42
C TYR A 273 -8.61 5.20 17.22
N SER A 274 -7.47 4.57 16.90
CA SER A 274 -6.78 4.87 15.65
C SER A 274 -7.65 4.32 14.53
N SER A 275 -8.36 5.20 13.84
CA SER A 275 -8.90 4.86 12.53
C SER A 275 -7.69 4.55 11.67
N ALA A 276 -7.34 3.28 11.58
CA ALA A 276 -6.38 2.85 10.58
C ALA A 276 -6.91 3.41 9.26
N SER A 277 -6.27 4.46 8.75
CA SER A 277 -6.54 4.91 7.39
C SER A 277 -6.33 3.66 6.55
N ASP A 278 -7.44 3.06 6.11
CA ASP A 278 -7.39 1.90 5.24
C ASP A 278 -6.60 2.32 4.01
N ASN A 279 -5.29 2.05 4.04
CA ASN A 279 -4.42 2.24 2.89
C ASN A 279 -4.87 1.26 1.80
N TYR A 280 -5.97 1.61 1.14
CA TYR A 280 -6.51 0.81 0.06
C TYR A 280 -5.55 0.86 -1.13
N ILE A 281 -4.90 -0.25 -1.37
CA ILE A 281 -3.99 -0.41 -2.50
C ILE A 281 -4.83 -0.78 -3.73
N ILE A 282 -4.88 0.11 -4.71
CA ILE A 282 -5.51 -0.17 -6.00
C ILE A 282 -4.57 -1.08 -6.79
N PRO A 283 -4.99 -2.31 -7.13
CA PRO A 283 -4.16 -3.24 -7.91
C PRO A 283 -4.08 -2.79 -9.37
N ASP A 284 -2.90 -2.99 -10.00
CA ASP A 284 -2.70 -2.75 -11.45
C ASP A 284 -3.20 -3.93 -12.30
N LEU A 285 -3.19 -5.14 -11.74
CA LEU A 285 -3.56 -6.38 -12.41
C LEU A 285 -4.54 -7.18 -11.58
N ILE A 286 -5.42 -7.91 -12.23
CA ILE A 286 -6.40 -8.80 -11.60
C ILE A 286 -6.21 -10.20 -12.18
N VAL A 287 -6.12 -11.21 -11.30
CA VAL A 287 -6.05 -12.63 -11.68
C VAL A 287 -7.27 -13.33 -11.16
N GLU A 288 -8.06 -13.85 -12.07
CA GLU A 288 -9.29 -14.59 -11.76
C GLU A 288 -9.24 -16.00 -12.30
N LYS A 289 -9.96 -16.90 -11.63
CA LYS A 289 -10.08 -18.28 -12.06
C LYS A 289 -11.42 -18.48 -12.78
N ILE A 290 -11.38 -18.59 -14.11
CA ILE A 290 -12.53 -18.82 -14.97
C ILE A 290 -12.40 -20.20 -15.60
N ASP A 291 -13.41 -21.04 -15.52
CA ASP A 291 -13.43 -22.42 -16.08
C ASP A 291 -12.22 -23.28 -15.68
N GLY A 292 -11.70 -23.08 -14.47
CA GLY A 292 -10.56 -23.85 -13.96
C GLY A 292 -9.19 -23.35 -14.45
N ARG A 293 -9.13 -22.30 -15.26
CA ARG A 293 -7.91 -21.63 -15.72
C ARG A 293 -7.80 -20.25 -15.08
N TYR A 294 -6.57 -19.80 -14.89
CA TYR A 294 -6.30 -18.45 -14.40
C TYR A 294 -6.16 -17.50 -15.59
N HIS A 295 -6.95 -16.44 -15.57
CA HIS A 295 -6.92 -15.35 -16.55
C HIS A 295 -6.40 -14.08 -15.89
N VAL A 296 -5.62 -13.31 -16.65
CA VAL A 296 -5.03 -12.06 -16.19
C VAL A 296 -5.69 -10.90 -16.91
N PHE A 297 -6.20 -9.96 -16.15
CA PHE A 297 -6.81 -8.73 -16.63
C PHE A 297 -6.01 -7.53 -16.13
N LEU A 298 -5.97 -6.47 -16.91
CA LEU A 298 -5.44 -5.18 -16.48
C LEU A 298 -6.57 -4.38 -15.82
N ASN A 299 -6.26 -3.69 -14.77
CA ASN A 299 -7.17 -2.76 -14.12
C ASN A 299 -7.01 -1.36 -14.75
N ASP A 300 -7.58 -1.19 -15.94
CA ASP A 300 -7.49 0.07 -16.68
C ASP A 300 -8.67 1.02 -16.40
N ALA A 301 -9.52 0.69 -15.41
CA ALA A 301 -10.73 1.47 -15.10
C ALA A 301 -10.45 2.97 -14.83
N ASN A 302 -9.28 3.27 -14.30
CA ASN A 302 -8.89 4.63 -13.94
C ASN A 302 -7.98 5.31 -15.00
N LEU A 303 -7.61 4.62 -16.07
CA LEU A 303 -6.75 5.21 -17.12
C LEU A 303 -7.62 5.72 -18.28
N PRO A 304 -7.43 6.98 -18.70
CA PRO A 304 -8.10 7.49 -19.88
C PRO A 304 -7.61 6.74 -21.13
N ARG A 305 -8.53 6.21 -21.93
CA ARG A 305 -8.22 5.63 -23.22
C ARG A 305 -7.96 6.74 -24.22
N LEU A 306 -6.78 6.74 -24.83
CA LEU A 306 -6.37 7.76 -25.78
C LEU A 306 -6.67 7.30 -27.21
N LYS A 307 -7.33 8.16 -27.97
CA LYS A 307 -7.45 8.04 -29.44
C LYS A 307 -6.86 9.29 -30.11
N LEU A 308 -6.52 9.15 -31.38
CA LEU A 308 -6.23 10.32 -32.21
C LEU A 308 -7.55 11.01 -32.57
N SER A 309 -7.63 12.31 -32.33
CA SER A 309 -8.81 13.11 -32.64
C SER A 309 -9.19 12.98 -34.12
N ARG A 310 -10.49 12.62 -34.39
CA ARG A 310 -11.01 12.40 -35.75
C ARG A 310 -10.86 13.67 -36.63
N ALA A 311 -11.12 14.85 -36.05
CA ALA A 311 -11.00 16.14 -36.76
C ALA A 311 -9.57 16.38 -37.29
N TYR A 312 -8.56 15.90 -36.61
CA TYR A 312 -7.16 16.06 -37.01
C TYR A 312 -6.61 14.89 -37.83
N GLN A 313 -7.27 13.72 -37.84
CA GLN A 313 -6.91 12.62 -38.76
C GLN A 313 -7.11 12.99 -40.23
N GLU A 314 -8.19 13.76 -40.55
CA GLU A 314 -8.42 14.27 -41.89
C GLU A 314 -7.35 15.27 -42.31
N ILE A 315 -6.95 16.15 -41.38
CA ILE A 315 -5.86 17.11 -41.59
C ILE A 315 -4.53 16.37 -41.82
N ALA A 316 -4.30 15.27 -41.13
CA ALA A 316 -3.11 14.45 -41.30
C ALA A 316 -3.07 13.69 -42.63
N ARG A 317 -4.25 13.33 -43.21
CA ARG A 317 -4.36 12.72 -44.57
C ARG A 317 -4.02 13.72 -45.65
N ASP A 318 -4.41 14.99 -45.49
CA ASP A 318 -4.20 16.07 -46.45
C ASP A 318 -2.83 16.77 -46.29
N LYS A 319 -1.75 15.99 -46.10
CA LYS A 319 -0.36 16.50 -45.93
C LYS A 319 0.10 17.50 -47.03
N LYS A 320 -0.61 17.56 -48.15
CA LYS A 320 -0.26 18.44 -49.29
C LYS A 320 -0.78 19.89 -49.16
N LYS A 321 -1.69 20.16 -48.21
CA LYS A 321 -2.28 21.48 -48.05
C LYS A 321 -1.46 22.42 -47.15
N PHE A 322 -0.50 21.91 -46.39
CA PHE A 322 0.30 22.70 -45.47
C PHE A 322 1.75 22.79 -45.94
N GLU A 323 2.29 24.01 -46.02
CA GLU A 323 3.68 24.29 -46.38
C GLU A 323 4.41 24.99 -45.21
N GLY A 324 5.71 24.75 -45.07
CA GLY A 324 6.59 25.42 -44.09
C GLY A 324 6.52 24.90 -42.66
N GLU A 325 6.72 25.81 -41.70
CA GLU A 325 6.83 25.52 -40.23
C GLU A 325 5.57 24.84 -39.65
N ASN A 326 4.39 25.16 -40.15
CA ASN A 326 3.15 24.55 -39.71
C ASN A 326 3.08 23.05 -39.98
N LYS A 327 3.62 22.59 -41.11
CA LYS A 327 3.71 21.16 -41.48
C LYS A 327 4.62 20.40 -40.52
N GLU A 328 5.74 21.02 -40.15
CA GLU A 328 6.71 20.42 -39.23
C GLU A 328 6.15 20.31 -37.82
N PHE A 329 5.45 21.36 -37.35
CA PHE A 329 4.76 21.35 -36.07
C PHE A 329 3.67 20.28 -36.00
N ILE A 330 2.78 20.18 -36.99
CA ILE A 330 1.73 19.17 -37.08
C ILE A 330 2.34 17.77 -37.08
N SER A 331 3.36 17.55 -37.91
CA SER A 331 4.05 16.26 -38.01
C SER A 331 4.69 15.86 -36.67
N ASN A 332 5.34 16.77 -35.98
CA ASN A 332 5.98 16.51 -34.68
C ASN A 332 4.96 16.19 -33.59
N LYS A 333 3.85 16.93 -33.49
CA LYS A 333 2.79 16.69 -32.52
C LYS A 333 2.04 15.37 -32.81
N LEU A 334 1.76 15.06 -34.06
CA LEU A 334 1.13 13.80 -34.46
C LEU A 334 2.03 12.58 -34.21
N ASN A 335 3.33 12.71 -34.49
CA ASN A 335 4.30 11.68 -34.19
C ASN A 335 4.43 11.46 -32.66
N SER A 336 4.34 12.55 -31.86
CA SER A 336 4.34 12.45 -30.39
C SER A 336 3.08 11.75 -29.88
N ALA A 337 1.90 12.07 -30.44
CA ALA A 337 0.64 11.41 -30.08
C ALA A 337 0.66 9.92 -30.38
N ASN A 338 1.05 9.54 -31.61
CA ASN A 338 1.16 8.14 -32.01
C ASN A 338 2.16 7.38 -31.14
N TRP A 339 3.30 8.00 -30.86
CA TRP A 339 4.32 7.40 -30.01
C TRP A 339 3.78 7.15 -28.58
N MET A 340 3.02 8.11 -28.01
CA MET A 340 2.42 7.98 -26.69
C MET A 340 1.44 6.81 -26.63
N ILE A 341 0.54 6.72 -27.59
CA ILE A 341 -0.44 5.61 -27.68
C ILE A 341 0.28 4.27 -27.78
N GLN A 342 1.31 4.18 -28.65
CA GLN A 342 2.10 2.96 -28.80
C GLN A 342 2.87 2.60 -27.52
N ALA A 343 3.40 3.59 -26.80
CA ALA A 343 4.13 3.35 -25.54
C ALA A 343 3.21 2.80 -24.45
N ILE A 344 1.99 3.33 -24.34
CA ILE A 344 0.99 2.83 -23.40
C ILE A 344 0.57 1.39 -23.74
N GLU A 345 0.30 1.12 -25.02
CA GLU A 345 -0.09 -0.21 -25.46
C GLU A 345 1.07 -1.23 -25.27
N GLN A 346 2.30 -0.83 -25.53
CA GLN A 346 3.47 -1.65 -25.26
C GLN A 346 3.63 -1.95 -23.76
N ARG A 347 3.39 -0.94 -22.88
CA ARG A 347 3.36 -1.14 -21.44
C ARG A 347 2.32 -2.19 -21.04
N ARG A 348 1.10 -2.04 -21.53
CA ARG A 348 -0.03 -2.94 -21.29
C ARG A 348 0.30 -4.38 -21.67
N GLN A 349 0.78 -4.58 -22.90
CA GLN A 349 1.19 -5.89 -23.40
C GLN A 349 2.36 -6.49 -22.59
N THR A 350 3.31 -5.67 -22.18
CA THR A 350 4.45 -6.13 -21.39
C THR A 350 4.00 -6.61 -20.00
N MET A 351 3.14 -5.85 -19.32
CA MET A 351 2.59 -6.23 -18.02
C MET A 351 1.80 -7.54 -18.11
N LEU A 352 0.94 -7.69 -19.12
CA LEU A 352 0.18 -8.91 -19.36
C LEU A 352 1.09 -10.12 -19.64
N LYS A 353 2.11 -9.97 -20.49
CA LYS A 353 3.08 -11.05 -20.79
C LYS A 353 3.83 -11.50 -19.54
N VAL A 354 4.32 -10.54 -18.73
CA VAL A 354 5.02 -10.85 -17.49
C VAL A 354 4.10 -11.60 -16.53
N MET A 355 2.87 -11.11 -16.33
CA MET A 355 1.95 -11.73 -15.37
C MET A 355 1.44 -13.08 -15.83
N ASN A 356 1.13 -13.26 -17.12
CA ASN A 356 0.73 -14.56 -17.65
C ASN A 356 1.82 -15.61 -17.43
N TYR A 357 3.08 -15.27 -17.67
CA TYR A 357 4.20 -16.18 -17.39
C TYR A 357 4.31 -16.51 -15.90
N ILE A 358 4.16 -15.51 -15.02
CA ILE A 358 4.15 -15.73 -13.55
C ILE A 358 3.02 -16.69 -13.17
N VAL A 359 1.82 -16.49 -13.68
CA VAL A 359 0.65 -17.34 -13.39
C VAL A 359 0.89 -18.77 -13.86
N ASP A 360 1.42 -18.96 -15.05
CA ASP A 360 1.72 -20.29 -15.59
C ASP A 360 2.79 -21.01 -14.75
N ARG A 361 3.82 -20.31 -14.29
CA ARG A 361 4.90 -20.89 -13.49
C ARG A 361 4.47 -21.19 -12.06
N GLN A 362 3.59 -20.34 -11.49
CA GLN A 362 3.17 -20.34 -10.08
C GLN A 362 1.78 -20.96 -9.83
N ARG A 363 1.29 -21.84 -10.72
CA ARG A 363 -0.03 -22.49 -10.58
C ARG A 363 -0.23 -23.14 -9.21
N ASP A 364 0.82 -23.85 -8.72
CA ASP A 364 0.78 -24.51 -7.42
C ASP A 364 0.60 -23.51 -6.26
N PHE A 365 1.16 -22.30 -6.37
CA PHE A 365 0.95 -21.23 -5.40
C PHE A 365 -0.52 -20.79 -5.37
N PHE A 366 -1.12 -20.55 -6.53
CA PHE A 366 -2.52 -20.11 -6.59
C PHE A 366 -3.50 -21.15 -6.04
N GLU A 367 -3.20 -22.43 -6.25
CA GLU A 367 -4.07 -23.53 -5.78
C GLU A 367 -3.81 -23.89 -4.31
N LYS A 368 -2.55 -24.12 -3.92
CA LYS A 368 -2.17 -24.73 -2.65
C LYS A 368 -1.64 -23.73 -1.61
N GLY A 369 -1.17 -22.55 -2.03
CA GLY A 369 -0.70 -21.50 -1.13
C GLY A 369 0.80 -21.21 -1.17
N VAL A 370 1.23 -20.30 -0.27
CA VAL A 370 2.59 -19.76 -0.23
C VAL A 370 3.67 -20.82 -0.07
N GLN A 371 3.36 -21.94 0.58
CA GLN A 371 4.28 -23.06 0.80
C GLN A 371 4.78 -23.70 -0.51
N TYR A 372 3.98 -23.60 -1.58
CA TYR A 372 4.26 -24.17 -2.90
C TYR A 372 4.77 -23.14 -3.91
N LEU A 373 5.23 -21.98 -3.42
CA LEU A 373 5.81 -20.95 -4.27
C LEU A 373 7.12 -21.46 -4.88
N LYS A 374 7.20 -21.54 -6.21
CA LYS A 374 8.41 -21.92 -6.93
C LYS A 374 9.36 -20.71 -7.01
N PRO A 375 10.67 -20.92 -6.96
CA PRO A 375 11.61 -19.84 -7.18
C PRO A 375 11.51 -19.34 -8.61
N LEU A 376 11.60 -18.03 -8.78
CA LEU A 376 11.53 -17.36 -10.06
C LEU A 376 12.48 -16.17 -10.05
N THR A 377 13.36 -16.10 -11.05
CA THR A 377 14.29 -14.99 -11.21
C THR A 377 13.83 -14.03 -12.31
N LEU A 378 14.17 -12.76 -12.18
CA LEU A 378 13.88 -11.76 -13.22
C LEU A 378 14.49 -12.15 -14.57
N ARG A 379 15.67 -12.75 -14.54
CA ARG A 379 16.38 -13.21 -15.73
C ARG A 379 15.63 -14.32 -16.45
N GLU A 380 15.10 -15.31 -15.74
CA GLU A 380 14.30 -16.41 -16.31
C GLU A 380 13.07 -15.85 -17.05
N VAL A 381 12.36 -14.91 -16.42
CA VAL A 381 11.21 -14.24 -17.06
C VAL A 381 11.65 -13.46 -18.29
N ALA A 382 12.74 -12.71 -18.21
CA ALA A 382 13.27 -11.88 -19.28
C ALA A 382 13.66 -12.72 -20.52
N GLU A 383 14.30 -13.88 -20.31
CA GLU A 383 14.69 -14.82 -21.37
C GLU A 383 13.46 -15.40 -22.12
N VAL A 384 12.40 -15.76 -21.38
CA VAL A 384 11.19 -16.34 -22.02
C VAL A 384 10.37 -15.28 -22.76
N ILE A 385 10.29 -14.06 -22.23
CA ILE A 385 9.51 -12.97 -22.85
C ILE A 385 10.30 -12.26 -23.96
N ASN A 386 11.59 -12.60 -24.16
CA ASN A 386 12.52 -11.93 -25.06
C ASN A 386 12.69 -10.45 -24.77
N MET A 387 12.87 -10.11 -23.50
CA MET A 387 13.09 -8.75 -23.02
C MET A 387 14.35 -8.66 -22.15
N HIS A 388 14.84 -7.45 -21.92
CA HIS A 388 15.95 -7.25 -21.00
C HIS A 388 15.49 -7.36 -19.55
N GLU A 389 16.32 -7.92 -18.67
CA GLU A 389 16.03 -8.08 -17.23
C GLU A 389 15.66 -6.75 -16.55
N SER A 390 16.32 -5.66 -16.95
CA SER A 390 16.01 -4.32 -16.42
C SER A 390 14.58 -3.87 -16.75
N THR A 391 14.03 -4.26 -17.90
CA THR A 391 12.65 -3.94 -18.30
C THR A 391 11.66 -4.70 -17.42
N VAL A 392 11.89 -5.99 -17.21
CA VAL A 392 11.06 -6.81 -16.31
C VAL A 392 11.11 -6.28 -14.89
N SER A 393 12.30 -5.93 -14.40
CA SER A 393 12.47 -5.32 -13.06
C SER A 393 11.69 -4.02 -12.89
N ARG A 394 11.69 -3.16 -13.92
CA ARG A 394 10.93 -1.89 -13.89
C ARG A 394 9.42 -2.11 -13.91
N VAL A 395 8.95 -3.04 -14.72
CA VAL A 395 7.52 -3.38 -14.81
C VAL A 395 7.00 -3.99 -13.51
N THR A 396 7.83 -4.70 -12.75
CA THR A 396 7.42 -5.40 -11.53
C THR A 396 7.58 -4.59 -10.25
N ASN A 397 8.35 -3.49 -10.28
CA ASN A 397 8.50 -2.61 -9.13
C ASN A 397 7.23 -1.79 -8.90
N GLU A 398 6.82 -1.67 -7.63
CA GLU A 398 5.68 -0.86 -7.18
C GLU A 398 4.36 -1.17 -7.90
N LYS A 399 4.22 -2.39 -8.41
CA LYS A 399 3.00 -2.88 -9.03
C LYS A 399 2.36 -3.97 -8.20
N PHE A 400 1.04 -3.92 -8.10
CA PHE A 400 0.25 -4.84 -7.30
C PHE A 400 -0.69 -5.64 -8.19
N VAL A 401 -0.92 -6.88 -7.77
CA VAL A 401 -1.86 -7.79 -8.43
C VAL A 401 -2.88 -8.29 -7.41
N GLN A 402 -4.14 -8.20 -7.76
CA GLN A 402 -5.21 -8.84 -7.03
C GLN A 402 -5.29 -10.31 -7.45
N THR A 403 -5.21 -11.19 -6.48
CA THR A 403 -5.29 -12.64 -6.68
C THR A 403 -6.43 -13.20 -5.83
N PRO A 404 -6.94 -14.41 -6.09
CA PRO A 404 -7.92 -15.07 -5.21
C PRO A 404 -7.45 -15.23 -3.76
N ARG A 405 -6.14 -15.03 -3.50
CA ARG A 405 -5.51 -15.11 -2.16
C ARG A 405 -5.25 -13.76 -1.52
N GLY A 406 -5.64 -12.66 -2.18
CA GLY A 406 -5.42 -11.29 -1.73
C GLY A 406 -4.56 -10.48 -2.69
N VAL A 407 -4.37 -9.20 -2.34
CA VAL A 407 -3.55 -8.25 -3.10
C VAL A 407 -2.08 -8.46 -2.72
N LEU A 408 -1.25 -8.70 -3.74
CA LEU A 408 0.18 -8.97 -3.58
C LEU A 408 1.01 -8.07 -4.50
N PRO A 409 2.18 -7.58 -4.05
CA PRO A 409 3.11 -6.91 -4.95
C PRO A 409 3.69 -7.91 -5.97
N LEU A 410 3.88 -7.50 -7.23
CA LEU A 410 4.49 -8.38 -8.26
C LEU A 410 5.87 -8.91 -7.84
N LYS A 411 6.63 -8.11 -7.10
CA LYS A 411 7.93 -8.49 -6.52
C LYS A 411 7.84 -9.69 -5.56
N PHE A 412 6.64 -10.03 -5.07
CA PHE A 412 6.42 -11.19 -4.21
C PHE A 412 6.77 -12.51 -4.90
N PHE A 413 6.50 -12.64 -6.19
CA PHE A 413 6.73 -13.87 -6.95
C PHE A 413 8.20 -14.13 -7.27
N PHE A 414 9.03 -13.10 -7.19
CA PHE A 414 10.46 -13.22 -7.45
C PHE A 414 11.20 -13.56 -6.16
N SER A 415 11.80 -14.72 -6.14
CA SER A 415 12.58 -15.21 -4.98
C SER A 415 13.73 -16.08 -5.45
N SER A 416 14.85 -15.98 -4.72
CA SER A 416 15.98 -16.90 -4.95
C SER A 416 15.61 -18.32 -4.56
N GLY A 417 16.02 -19.28 -5.38
CA GLY A 417 15.90 -20.70 -5.12
C GLY A 417 16.94 -21.18 -4.10
N LEU A 418 16.55 -22.18 -3.31
CA LEU A 418 17.45 -23.03 -2.54
C LEU A 418 17.41 -24.40 -3.15
N SER A 419 18.59 -24.97 -3.43
CA SER A 419 18.71 -26.28 -4.06
C SER A 419 18.15 -27.38 -3.17
N THR A 420 17.34 -28.26 -3.76
CA THR A 420 16.85 -29.49 -3.12
C THR A 420 17.60 -30.72 -3.64
N THR A 421 17.52 -31.81 -2.89
CA THR A 421 18.08 -33.12 -3.31
C THR A 421 17.35 -33.71 -4.51
N ALA A 422 16.10 -33.33 -4.74
CA ALA A 422 15.24 -33.82 -5.82
C ALA A 422 15.37 -33.01 -7.14
N GLY A 423 16.21 -31.95 -7.16
CA GLY A 423 16.44 -31.13 -8.36
C GLY A 423 15.41 -30.03 -8.58
N GLU A 424 14.34 -29.95 -7.81
CA GLU A 424 13.39 -28.84 -7.83
C GLU A 424 13.79 -27.79 -6.78
N ASP A 425 14.14 -26.60 -7.22
CA ASP A 425 14.47 -25.51 -6.31
C ASP A 425 13.23 -25.05 -5.54
N VAL A 426 13.36 -24.87 -4.24
CA VAL A 426 12.30 -24.34 -3.36
C VAL A 426 12.57 -22.87 -3.03
N SER A 427 11.52 -22.07 -3.05
CA SER A 427 11.58 -20.64 -2.72
C SER A 427 11.89 -20.42 -1.24
N ALA A 428 12.74 -19.42 -0.96
CA ALA A 428 13.03 -19.00 0.42
C ALA A 428 11.76 -18.60 1.19
N ARG A 429 10.74 -18.07 0.53
CA ARG A 429 9.44 -17.73 1.13
C ARG A 429 8.61 -18.95 1.46
N GLY A 430 8.60 -19.95 0.56
CA GLY A 430 7.95 -21.24 0.82
C GLY A 430 8.51 -21.92 2.05
N ILE A 431 9.84 -21.89 2.21
CA ILE A 431 10.49 -22.45 3.42
C ILE A 431 10.13 -21.68 4.69
N LYS A 432 10.06 -20.33 4.63
CA LYS A 432 9.59 -19.53 5.77
C LYS A 432 8.16 -19.91 6.18
N ALA A 433 7.25 -20.02 5.21
CA ALA A 433 5.88 -20.45 5.47
C ALA A 433 5.78 -21.88 6.04
N GLN A 434 6.68 -22.79 5.61
CA GLN A 434 6.77 -24.14 6.19
C GLN A 434 7.28 -24.10 7.63
N ILE A 435 8.31 -23.28 7.94
CA ILE A 435 8.81 -23.09 9.30
C ILE A 435 7.70 -22.52 10.21
N GLU A 436 6.99 -21.53 9.75
CA GLU A 436 5.87 -20.92 10.49
C GLU A 436 4.77 -21.96 10.81
N LYS A 437 4.41 -22.77 9.83
CA LYS A 437 3.45 -23.86 10.01
C LYS A 437 3.93 -24.89 11.01
N LEU A 438 5.20 -25.36 10.89
CA LEU A 438 5.78 -26.33 11.81
C LEU A 438 5.84 -25.81 13.25
N VAL A 439 6.12 -24.51 13.42
CA VAL A 439 6.10 -23.88 14.74
C VAL A 439 4.68 -23.70 15.28
N GLY A 440 3.71 -23.41 14.41
CA GLY A 440 2.29 -23.30 14.79
C GLY A 440 1.67 -24.64 15.23
N GLU A 441 2.17 -25.75 14.69
CA GLU A 441 1.70 -27.10 14.98
C GLU A 441 2.54 -27.81 16.07
N GLU A 442 3.57 -27.15 16.64
CA GLU A 442 4.46 -27.77 17.64
C GLU A 442 3.78 -27.96 19.01
N ASP A 443 4.24 -28.98 19.75
CA ASP A 443 3.87 -29.19 21.16
C ASP A 443 4.54 -28.10 22.04
N PRO A 444 3.76 -27.26 22.77
CA PRO A 444 4.31 -26.25 23.67
C PRO A 444 5.25 -26.78 24.77
N LYS A 445 5.11 -28.04 25.18
CA LYS A 445 5.98 -28.67 26.18
C LYS A 445 7.32 -29.10 25.60
N HIS A 446 7.33 -29.48 24.32
CA HIS A 446 8.51 -29.95 23.60
C HIS A 446 8.73 -29.20 22.31
N PRO A 447 9.02 -27.88 22.35
CA PRO A 447 9.16 -27.07 21.17
C PRO A 447 10.32 -27.56 20.29
N LEU A 448 10.11 -27.48 18.96
CA LEU A 448 11.09 -27.88 17.96
C LEU A 448 12.34 -27.01 18.02
N THR A 449 13.51 -27.65 18.16
CA THR A 449 14.78 -26.94 18.05
C THR A 449 15.09 -26.60 16.59
N ASP A 450 15.92 -25.56 16.34
CA ASP A 450 16.35 -25.22 14.99
C ASP A 450 16.95 -26.42 14.24
N GLN A 451 17.62 -27.34 14.97
CA GLN A 451 18.16 -28.59 14.39
C GLN A 451 17.06 -29.60 14.05
N ALA A 452 16.02 -29.71 14.88
CA ALA A 452 14.87 -30.58 14.58
C ALA A 452 14.14 -30.09 13.32
N ILE A 453 13.94 -28.77 13.17
CA ILE A 453 13.36 -28.17 11.98
C ILE A 453 14.20 -28.47 10.74
N VAL A 454 15.54 -28.37 10.84
CA VAL A 454 16.44 -28.77 9.73
C VAL A 454 16.21 -30.22 9.32
N ASN A 455 16.09 -31.14 10.29
CA ASN A 455 15.90 -32.56 10.01
C ASN A 455 14.56 -32.83 9.32
N ILE A 456 13.47 -32.21 9.80
CA ILE A 456 12.14 -32.32 9.18
C ILE A 456 12.16 -31.76 7.73
N LEU A 457 12.77 -30.58 7.52
CA LEU A 457 12.90 -30.00 6.18
C LEU A 457 13.77 -30.88 5.27
N LYS A 458 14.79 -31.51 5.80
CA LYS A 458 15.65 -32.44 5.08
C LYS A 458 14.93 -33.74 4.67
N GLU A 459 14.05 -34.26 5.52
CA GLU A 459 13.15 -35.37 5.17
C GLU A 459 12.18 -34.98 4.06
N GLY A 460 11.73 -33.70 4.04
CA GLY A 460 10.98 -33.09 2.92
C GLY A 460 11.80 -32.75 1.67
N GLY A 461 13.11 -33.15 1.65
CA GLY A 461 13.99 -32.95 0.48
C GLY A 461 14.73 -31.61 0.43
N VAL A 462 14.51 -30.70 1.37
CA VAL A 462 15.11 -29.36 1.39
C VAL A 462 16.44 -29.37 2.14
N GLN A 463 17.55 -29.03 1.48
CA GLN A 463 18.85 -28.89 2.15
C GLN A 463 19.04 -27.47 2.69
N ILE A 464 19.01 -27.32 4.00
CA ILE A 464 19.19 -26.03 4.65
C ILE A 464 20.12 -26.14 5.86
N ALA A 465 20.93 -25.10 6.09
CA ALA A 465 21.80 -25.04 7.24
C ALA A 465 21.03 -24.53 8.49
N ARG A 466 21.41 -25.04 9.69
CA ARG A 466 20.84 -24.57 10.96
C ARG A 466 20.87 -23.05 11.13
N ARG A 467 21.96 -22.40 10.71
CA ARG A 467 22.10 -20.93 10.80
C ARG A 467 21.06 -20.20 9.93
N THR A 468 20.72 -20.77 8.77
CA THR A 468 19.71 -20.20 7.88
C THR A 468 18.31 -20.36 8.46
N VAL A 469 18.00 -21.50 9.09
CA VAL A 469 16.73 -21.71 9.80
C VAL A 469 16.61 -20.74 10.96
N ALA A 470 17.65 -20.53 11.75
CA ALA A 470 17.65 -19.54 12.83
C ALA A 470 17.38 -18.13 12.31
N LYS A 471 18.06 -17.73 11.19
CA LYS A 471 17.83 -16.43 10.53
C LYS A 471 16.38 -16.29 10.05
N TYR A 472 15.81 -17.33 9.44
CA TYR A 472 14.42 -17.27 8.94
C TYR A 472 13.43 -17.21 10.11
N ARG A 473 13.65 -17.95 11.18
CA ARG A 473 12.86 -17.91 12.41
C ARG A 473 12.88 -16.49 13.01
N ASP A 474 14.05 -15.88 13.14
CA ASP A 474 14.19 -14.51 13.66
C ASP A 474 13.50 -13.49 12.76
N GLN A 475 13.53 -13.66 11.42
CA GLN A 475 12.80 -12.81 10.47
C GLN A 475 11.28 -12.97 10.54
N LEU A 476 10.79 -14.12 11.01
CA LEU A 476 9.37 -14.38 11.28
C LEU A 476 8.93 -13.88 12.67
N GLY A 477 9.84 -13.33 13.48
CA GLY A 477 9.55 -12.93 14.86
C GLY A 477 9.33 -14.09 15.83
N VAL A 478 9.66 -15.32 15.42
CA VAL A 478 9.47 -16.52 16.25
C VAL A 478 10.61 -16.66 17.24
N LEU A 479 10.29 -16.77 18.53
CA LEU A 479 11.25 -16.93 19.61
C LEU A 479 12.01 -18.27 19.52
N SER A 480 13.20 -18.36 20.16
CA SER A 480 13.96 -19.59 20.23
C SER A 480 13.20 -20.70 20.97
N ALA A 481 13.49 -21.97 20.68
CA ALA A 481 12.83 -23.13 21.34
C ALA A 481 12.87 -23.07 22.89
N ARG A 482 13.96 -22.51 23.45
CA ARG A 482 14.10 -22.33 24.89
C ARG A 482 13.07 -21.34 25.44
N MET A 483 12.78 -20.27 24.71
CA MET A 483 11.83 -19.23 25.14
C MET A 483 10.38 -19.65 24.89
N ARG A 484 10.14 -20.50 23.89
CA ARG A 484 8.81 -21.03 23.59
C ARG A 484 8.38 -22.16 24.49
N LYS A 485 9.35 -22.82 25.19
CA LYS A 485 9.05 -23.96 26.06
C LYS A 485 8.14 -23.56 27.20
N ARG A 486 6.98 -24.21 27.31
CA ARG A 486 6.06 -24.10 28.44
C ARG A 486 6.38 -25.15 29.50
N VAL A 487 6.16 -24.79 30.75
CA VAL A 487 6.44 -25.65 31.93
C VAL A 487 5.30 -26.62 32.14
#